data_f870fd256e5223d449731738c31823e7
#
_entry.id   f870fd256e5223d449731738c31823e7
#
_cell.length_a   1.000
_cell.length_b   1.000
_cell.length_c   1.000
_cell.angle_alpha   90.00
_cell.angle_beta   90.00
_cell.angle_gamma   90.00
#
_symmetry.space_group_name_H-M   'P 1'
#
loop_
_entity.id
_entity.type
_entity.pdbx_description
1 polymer ?
#
loop_
_entity_poly.entity_id
_entity_poly.type
_entity_poly.pdbx_seq_one_letter_code
_entity_poly.pdbx_strand_id
1 'polypeptide(L)'
;EVLADLSRRSGIDNLPFIMISSEDSDDMVLRAYELGASDYINRPFDSRVVRRRVSNTIRLYAKQRRLTNLLSQQYNERVKNSRMLIDIMAGVMELRNGESGRHVTNIEKLTELLLDCLVQRSDTISLDNEERSTIALASALHDIGKMSIDDAILNKPGRLTPEEFEIMKTHTTIGADMLLELGRHHVGNALVEYAYQIARWHHGRWDGKGYPDGLKGNQIPIAAQVVSVADVYDALTSVRVYKGAIPHEEAIQMILDGKCGTFNPLLLDCLLEVQD
;
A
#
# COMPACT_ATOMS: atom_id res chain seq x y z
N GLU A 1 -23.19 -33.45 -17.04
CA GLU A 1 -21.71 -33.57 -17.10
C GLU A 1 -21.03 -32.32 -17.64
N VAL A 2 -21.39 -31.82 -18.85
CA VAL A 2 -20.78 -30.64 -19.47
C VAL A 2 -20.90 -29.39 -18.58
N LEU A 3 -22.08 -29.09 -18.03
CA LEU A 3 -22.30 -27.97 -17.12
C LEU A 3 -21.47 -28.08 -15.82
N ALA A 4 -21.39 -29.28 -15.25
CA ALA A 4 -20.61 -29.52 -14.04
C ALA A 4 -19.10 -29.43 -14.29
N ASP A 5 -18.62 -29.76 -15.50
CA ASP A 5 -17.22 -29.59 -15.90
C ASP A 5 -16.91 -28.13 -16.20
N LEU A 6 -17.80 -27.46 -16.84
CA LEU A 6 -17.72 -26.00 -17.09
C LEU A 6 -17.76 -25.20 -15.78
N SER A 7 -18.63 -25.56 -14.83
CA SER A 7 -18.73 -24.90 -13.50
C SER A 7 -17.45 -25.06 -12.65
N ARG A 8 -16.63 -26.09 -12.87
CA ARG A 8 -15.34 -26.28 -12.20
C ARG A 8 -14.19 -25.48 -12.83
N ARG A 9 -14.35 -25.04 -14.07
CA ARG A 9 -13.31 -24.25 -14.77
C ARG A 9 -13.53 -22.78 -14.45
N SER A 10 -12.62 -22.19 -13.68
CA SER A 10 -12.61 -20.77 -13.32
C SER A 10 -12.83 -19.88 -14.55
N GLY A 11 -13.97 -19.22 -14.68
CA GLY A 11 -14.29 -18.34 -15.81
C GLY A 11 -15.74 -18.40 -16.28
N ILE A 12 -16.56 -19.30 -15.74
CA ILE A 12 -17.98 -19.46 -16.12
C ILE A 12 -18.85 -18.34 -15.56
N ASP A 13 -18.51 -17.74 -14.42
CA ASP A 13 -19.27 -16.63 -13.84
C ASP A 13 -19.43 -15.43 -14.80
N ASN A 14 -18.64 -15.40 -15.86
CA ASN A 14 -18.65 -14.33 -16.86
C ASN A 14 -19.32 -14.69 -18.19
N LEU A 15 -19.86 -15.91 -18.36
CA LEU A 15 -20.52 -16.34 -19.60
C LEU A 15 -21.91 -16.89 -19.31
N PRO A 16 -22.96 -16.40 -19.98
CA PRO A 16 -24.30 -16.95 -19.81
C PRO A 16 -24.45 -18.30 -20.50
N PHE A 17 -24.98 -19.28 -19.79
CA PHE A 17 -25.33 -20.60 -20.32
C PHE A 17 -26.84 -20.78 -20.37
N ILE A 18 -27.35 -21.11 -21.53
CA ILE A 18 -28.76 -21.46 -21.73
C ILE A 18 -28.83 -22.93 -22.07
N MET A 19 -29.51 -23.71 -21.23
CA MET A 19 -29.74 -25.12 -21.49
C MET A 19 -30.99 -25.31 -22.31
N ILE A 20 -30.92 -26.15 -23.34
CA ILE A 20 -32.08 -26.53 -24.16
C ILE A 20 -32.21 -28.05 -24.08
N SER A 21 -33.32 -28.56 -23.53
CA SER A 21 -33.57 -29.99 -23.37
C SER A 21 -35.00 -30.37 -23.75
N SER A 22 -35.20 -31.68 -24.01
CA SER A 22 -36.54 -32.28 -24.14
C SER A 22 -37.04 -32.85 -22.80
N GLU A 23 -36.21 -32.84 -21.78
CA GLU A 23 -36.55 -33.31 -20.45
C GLU A 23 -37.07 -32.11 -19.63
N ASP A 24 -38.30 -32.23 -19.15
CA ASP A 24 -39.08 -31.16 -18.52
C ASP A 24 -39.39 -31.44 -17.04
N SER A 25 -38.71 -32.42 -16.42
CA SER A 25 -38.88 -32.68 -14.98
C SER A 25 -38.36 -31.47 -14.17
N ASP A 26 -39.13 -31.09 -13.15
CA ASP A 26 -38.79 -29.97 -12.26
C ASP A 26 -37.42 -30.16 -11.60
N ASP A 27 -37.03 -31.42 -11.27
CA ASP A 27 -35.73 -31.77 -10.70
C ASP A 27 -34.56 -31.45 -11.65
N MET A 28 -34.75 -31.73 -12.95
CA MET A 28 -33.70 -31.43 -13.94
C MET A 28 -33.55 -29.95 -14.21
N VAL A 29 -34.65 -29.21 -14.23
CA VAL A 29 -34.66 -27.74 -14.37
C VAL A 29 -33.95 -27.10 -13.17
N LEU A 30 -34.32 -27.53 -11.94
CA LEU A 30 -33.70 -27.02 -10.70
C LEU A 30 -32.18 -27.30 -10.70
N ARG A 31 -31.80 -28.53 -11.04
CA ARG A 31 -30.39 -28.93 -11.11
C ARG A 31 -29.58 -28.15 -12.15
N ALA A 32 -30.20 -27.77 -13.28
CA ALA A 32 -29.54 -26.92 -14.26
C ALA A 32 -29.22 -25.52 -13.71
N TYR A 33 -30.16 -24.92 -12.98
CA TYR A 33 -29.95 -23.63 -12.31
C TYR A 33 -28.93 -23.73 -11.17
N GLU A 34 -28.96 -24.78 -10.35
CA GLU A 34 -27.95 -25.03 -9.31
C GLU A 34 -26.54 -25.19 -9.89
N LEU A 35 -26.40 -25.71 -11.10
CA LEU A 35 -25.15 -25.82 -11.81
C LEU A 35 -24.75 -24.53 -12.56
N GLY A 36 -25.50 -23.43 -12.39
CA GLY A 36 -25.15 -22.11 -12.93
C GLY A 36 -25.74 -21.80 -14.32
N ALA A 37 -26.74 -22.57 -14.79
CA ALA A 37 -27.43 -22.19 -16.02
C ALA A 37 -28.15 -20.85 -15.83
N SER A 38 -27.96 -19.93 -16.80
CA SER A 38 -28.62 -18.62 -16.80
C SER A 38 -30.09 -18.71 -17.21
N ASP A 39 -30.43 -19.73 -17.98
CA ASP A 39 -31.79 -20.02 -18.43
C ASP A 39 -31.95 -21.49 -18.87
N TYR A 40 -33.20 -22.00 -18.86
CA TYR A 40 -33.57 -23.34 -19.32
C TYR A 40 -34.74 -23.29 -20.25
N ILE A 41 -34.65 -23.98 -21.40
CA ILE A 41 -35.66 -23.95 -22.45
C ILE A 41 -36.08 -25.39 -22.80
N ASN A 42 -37.37 -25.70 -22.62
CA ASN A 42 -37.92 -27.01 -22.95
C ASN A 42 -38.24 -27.13 -24.42
N ARG A 43 -38.10 -28.34 -24.99
CA ARG A 43 -38.61 -28.72 -26.32
C ARG A 43 -40.00 -29.36 -26.18
N PRO A 44 -40.92 -29.10 -27.13
CA PRO A 44 -40.80 -28.20 -28.27
C PRO A 44 -40.89 -26.72 -27.89
N PHE A 45 -40.16 -25.83 -28.59
CA PHE A 45 -40.13 -24.41 -28.33
C PHE A 45 -40.53 -23.54 -29.54
N ASP A 46 -41.08 -22.35 -29.26
CA ASP A 46 -41.25 -21.30 -30.27
C ASP A 46 -39.93 -20.55 -30.48
N SER A 47 -39.44 -20.52 -31.69
CA SER A 47 -38.18 -19.88 -32.05
C SER A 47 -38.14 -18.38 -31.72
N ARG A 48 -39.29 -17.69 -31.73
CA ARG A 48 -39.40 -16.27 -31.37
C ARG A 48 -39.15 -16.09 -29.87
N VAL A 49 -39.68 -17.00 -29.02
CA VAL A 49 -39.47 -17.00 -27.60
C VAL A 49 -38.03 -17.25 -27.26
N VAL A 50 -37.40 -18.28 -27.86
CA VAL A 50 -35.97 -18.58 -27.69
C VAL A 50 -35.12 -17.37 -28.05
N ARG A 51 -35.32 -16.77 -29.23
CA ARG A 51 -34.58 -15.59 -29.64
C ARG A 51 -34.70 -14.45 -28.64
N ARG A 52 -35.89 -14.23 -28.09
CA ARG A 52 -36.12 -13.18 -27.09
C ARG A 52 -35.38 -13.45 -25.80
N ARG A 53 -35.43 -14.68 -25.27
CA ARG A 53 -34.73 -15.09 -24.05
C ARG A 53 -33.21 -14.97 -24.19
N VAL A 54 -32.64 -15.53 -25.27
CA VAL A 54 -31.20 -15.40 -25.58
C VAL A 54 -30.79 -13.94 -25.67
N SER A 55 -31.56 -13.11 -26.39
CA SER A 55 -31.27 -11.69 -26.57
C SER A 55 -31.30 -10.93 -25.23
N ASN A 56 -32.25 -11.26 -24.34
CA ASN A 56 -32.34 -10.66 -23.02
C ASN A 56 -31.16 -11.07 -22.14
N THR A 57 -30.79 -12.35 -22.15
CA THR A 57 -29.66 -12.88 -21.39
C THR A 57 -28.35 -12.23 -21.83
N ILE A 58 -28.08 -12.18 -23.14
CA ILE A 58 -26.88 -11.51 -23.67
C ILE A 58 -26.84 -10.03 -23.25
N ARG A 59 -27.98 -9.32 -23.36
CA ARG A 59 -28.06 -7.91 -22.98
C ARG A 59 -27.79 -7.69 -21.49
N LEU A 60 -28.31 -8.55 -20.62
CA LEU A 60 -28.09 -8.49 -19.18
C LEU A 60 -26.61 -8.67 -18.83
N TYR A 61 -26.00 -9.71 -19.36
CA TYR A 61 -24.58 -9.99 -19.15
C TYR A 61 -23.66 -8.89 -19.71
N ALA A 62 -23.96 -8.39 -20.92
CA ALA A 62 -23.21 -7.27 -21.50
C ALA A 62 -23.30 -6.01 -20.60
N LYS A 63 -24.47 -5.73 -20.04
CA LYS A 63 -24.68 -4.61 -19.12
C LYS A 63 -23.90 -4.82 -17.82
N GLN A 64 -23.96 -6.02 -17.24
CA GLN A 64 -23.22 -6.36 -16.01
C GLN A 64 -21.72 -6.22 -16.24
N ARG A 65 -21.17 -6.80 -17.30
CA ARG A 65 -19.74 -6.69 -17.65
C ARG A 65 -19.30 -5.24 -17.86
N ARG A 66 -20.15 -4.43 -18.51
CA ARG A 66 -19.88 -2.99 -18.68
C ARG A 66 -19.82 -2.27 -17.33
N LEU A 67 -20.74 -2.57 -16.42
CA LEU A 67 -20.76 -1.96 -15.07
C LEU A 67 -19.52 -2.36 -14.27
N THR A 68 -19.14 -3.63 -14.29
CA THR A 68 -17.92 -4.10 -13.61
C THR A 68 -16.66 -3.40 -14.14
N ASN A 69 -16.54 -3.29 -15.46
CA ASN A 69 -15.41 -2.58 -16.08
C ASN A 69 -15.38 -1.09 -15.71
N LEU A 70 -16.54 -0.42 -15.70
CA LEU A 70 -16.62 0.99 -15.28
C LEU A 70 -16.24 1.17 -13.81
N LEU A 71 -16.70 0.29 -12.92
CA LEU A 71 -16.32 0.31 -11.51
C LEU A 71 -14.82 0.12 -11.32
N SER A 72 -14.21 -0.84 -12.03
CA SER A 72 -12.77 -1.07 -11.99
C SER A 72 -11.99 0.14 -12.51
N GLN A 73 -12.45 0.77 -13.60
CA GLN A 73 -11.83 2.00 -14.11
C GLN A 73 -11.91 3.15 -13.08
N GLN A 74 -13.10 3.40 -12.52
CA GLN A 74 -13.28 4.45 -11.50
C GLN A 74 -12.44 4.21 -10.25
N TYR A 75 -12.34 2.94 -9.81
CA TYR A 75 -11.48 2.58 -8.69
C TYR A 75 -10.00 2.91 -8.99
N ASN A 76 -9.50 2.45 -10.15
CA ASN A 76 -8.12 2.71 -10.56
C ASN A 76 -7.82 4.21 -10.73
N GLU A 77 -8.77 4.99 -11.26
CA GLU A 77 -8.62 6.45 -11.36
C GLU A 77 -8.56 7.12 -9.97
N ARG A 78 -9.40 6.68 -9.03
CA ARG A 78 -9.36 7.19 -7.65
C ARG A 78 -8.01 6.90 -6.98
N VAL A 79 -7.51 5.67 -7.10
CA VAL A 79 -6.21 5.28 -6.54
C VAL A 79 -5.09 6.15 -7.15
N LYS A 80 -5.07 6.32 -8.47
CA LYS A 80 -4.09 7.17 -9.16
C LYS A 80 -4.16 8.63 -8.70
N ASN A 81 -5.36 9.18 -8.57
CA ASN A 81 -5.53 10.57 -8.13
C ASN A 81 -5.10 10.77 -6.67
N SER A 82 -5.41 9.82 -5.79
CA SER A 82 -4.95 9.88 -4.39
C SER A 82 -3.43 9.83 -4.31
N ARG A 83 -2.79 8.92 -5.06
CA ARG A 83 -1.33 8.83 -5.14
C ARG A 83 -0.73 10.13 -5.64
N MET A 84 -1.23 10.68 -6.74
CA MET A 84 -0.74 11.96 -7.29
C MET A 84 -0.83 13.10 -6.26
N LEU A 85 -1.89 13.18 -5.46
CA LEU A 85 -2.02 14.20 -4.43
C LEU A 85 -0.96 14.03 -3.33
N ILE A 86 -0.70 12.80 -2.89
CA ILE A 86 0.34 12.49 -1.91
C ILE A 86 1.72 12.86 -2.47
N ASP A 87 2.02 12.48 -3.71
CA ASP A 87 3.28 12.80 -4.38
C ASP A 87 3.49 14.32 -4.50
N ILE A 88 2.43 15.07 -4.80
CA ILE A 88 2.50 16.55 -4.84
C ILE A 88 2.78 17.10 -3.44
N MET A 89 2.07 16.63 -2.42
CA MET A 89 2.29 17.10 -1.03
C MET A 89 3.70 16.79 -0.56
N ALA A 90 4.17 15.56 -0.77
CA ALA A 90 5.52 15.16 -0.43
C ALA A 90 6.57 15.96 -1.22
N GLY A 91 6.37 16.18 -2.52
CA GLY A 91 7.25 16.99 -3.36
C GLY A 91 7.34 18.45 -2.92
N VAL A 92 6.23 19.06 -2.46
CA VAL A 92 6.25 20.41 -1.88
C VAL A 92 7.09 20.45 -0.60
N MET A 93 7.03 19.38 0.21
CA MET A 93 7.85 19.23 1.41
C MET A 93 9.34 19.11 1.09
N GLU A 94 9.70 18.24 0.14
CA GLU A 94 11.09 18.08 -0.32
C GLU A 94 11.69 19.40 -0.84
N LEU A 95 10.92 20.15 -1.65
CA LEU A 95 11.34 21.48 -2.12
C LEU A 95 11.64 22.43 -0.97
N ARG A 96 10.86 22.40 0.09
CA ARG A 96 11.09 23.25 1.28
C ARG A 96 12.33 22.81 2.07
N ASN A 97 12.59 21.51 2.14
CA ASN A 97 13.72 20.93 2.86
C ASN A 97 15.04 20.98 2.07
N GLY A 98 15.03 21.47 0.82
CA GLY A 98 16.20 21.45 -0.07
C GLY A 98 16.61 20.03 -0.47
N GLU A 99 15.72 19.05 -0.38
CA GLU A 99 15.96 17.68 -0.79
C GLU A 99 15.69 17.47 -2.30
N SER A 100 16.23 16.39 -2.85
CA SER A 100 16.37 16.22 -4.31
C SER A 100 15.15 15.60 -4.99
N GLY A 101 13.92 15.83 -4.65
CA GLY A 101 12.73 15.31 -5.38
C GLY A 101 12.67 13.79 -5.66
N ARG A 102 13.67 13.03 -5.23
CA ARG A 102 13.77 11.59 -5.38
C ARG A 102 13.66 10.82 -4.06
N HIS A 103 13.82 11.54 -2.95
CA HIS A 103 13.83 10.94 -1.61
C HIS A 103 12.56 10.15 -1.33
N VAL A 104 11.40 10.77 -1.52
CA VAL A 104 10.10 10.13 -1.31
C VAL A 104 9.93 8.88 -2.19
N THR A 105 10.30 8.97 -3.48
CA THR A 105 10.20 7.84 -4.40
C THR A 105 11.12 6.68 -3.99
N ASN A 106 12.33 6.98 -3.50
CA ASN A 106 13.29 5.99 -3.04
C ASN A 106 12.78 5.29 -1.79
N ILE A 107 12.30 6.05 -0.79
CA ILE A 107 11.75 5.51 0.45
C ILE A 107 10.53 4.61 0.14
N GLU A 108 9.61 5.04 -0.73
CA GLU A 108 8.46 4.24 -1.10
C GLU A 108 8.88 2.89 -1.69
N LYS A 109 9.79 2.89 -2.68
CA LYS A 109 10.26 1.66 -3.31
C LYS A 109 10.99 0.74 -2.35
N LEU A 110 11.88 1.29 -1.52
CA LEU A 110 12.62 0.49 -0.56
C LEU A 110 11.70 -0.07 0.53
N THR A 111 10.70 0.72 0.96
CA THR A 111 9.66 0.24 1.88
C THR A 111 8.90 -0.94 1.29
N GLU A 112 8.50 -0.88 0.02
CA GLU A 112 7.80 -1.99 -0.67
C GLU A 112 8.67 -3.25 -0.72
N LEU A 113 9.94 -3.14 -1.14
CA LEU A 113 10.88 -4.26 -1.20
C LEU A 113 11.12 -4.89 0.18
N LEU A 114 11.33 -4.07 1.21
CA LEU A 114 11.52 -4.54 2.58
C LEU A 114 10.28 -5.25 3.12
N LEU A 115 9.08 -4.75 2.85
CA LEU A 115 7.82 -5.37 3.26
C LEU A 115 7.61 -6.71 2.55
N ASP A 116 7.92 -6.81 1.26
CA ASP A 116 7.81 -8.05 0.50
C ASP A 116 8.74 -9.14 1.06
N CYS A 117 9.99 -8.79 1.33
CA CYS A 117 10.93 -9.70 1.97
C CYS A 117 10.48 -10.09 3.39
N LEU A 118 10.02 -9.11 4.18
CA LEU A 118 9.60 -9.31 5.56
C LEU A 118 8.46 -10.32 5.69
N VAL A 119 7.43 -10.23 4.84
CA VAL A 119 6.30 -11.16 4.81
C VAL A 119 6.72 -12.57 4.39
N GLN A 120 7.72 -12.70 3.50
CA GLN A 120 8.24 -14.00 3.10
C GLN A 120 9.07 -14.68 4.19
N ARG A 121 9.73 -13.91 5.07
CA ARG A 121 10.63 -14.41 6.12
C ARG A 121 9.97 -14.57 7.49
N SER A 122 8.81 -13.98 7.70
CA SER A 122 8.16 -13.96 9.02
C SER A 122 6.86 -14.73 9.03
N ASP A 123 6.77 -15.74 9.88
CA ASP A 123 5.52 -16.46 10.15
C ASP A 123 4.53 -15.67 11.03
N THR A 124 5.00 -14.57 11.64
CA THR A 124 4.21 -13.79 12.61
C THR A 124 3.69 -12.47 12.05
N ILE A 125 4.27 -11.99 10.94
CA ILE A 125 3.85 -10.76 10.28
C ILE A 125 3.07 -11.14 9.02
N SER A 126 1.78 -10.87 9.05
CA SER A 126 0.89 -11.12 7.91
C SER A 126 0.36 -9.77 7.42
N LEU A 127 0.81 -9.36 6.26
CA LEU A 127 0.35 -8.17 5.54
C LEU A 127 -0.04 -8.58 4.13
N ASP A 128 -1.25 -8.28 3.73
CA ASP A 128 -1.68 -8.54 2.36
C ASP A 128 -1.07 -7.52 1.37
N ASN A 129 -1.34 -7.70 0.07
CA ASN A 129 -0.79 -6.83 -0.97
C ASN A 129 -1.31 -5.38 -0.85
N GLU A 130 -2.55 -5.19 -0.41
CA GLU A 130 -3.17 -3.88 -0.26
C GLU A 130 -2.56 -3.14 0.94
N GLU A 131 -2.36 -3.82 2.05
CA GLU A 131 -1.70 -3.27 3.24
C GLU A 131 -0.26 -2.84 2.93
N ARG A 132 0.53 -3.68 2.26
CA ARG A 132 1.92 -3.35 1.88
C ARG A 132 1.99 -2.13 0.97
N SER A 133 1.16 -2.09 -0.07
CA SER A 133 1.08 -0.93 -0.96
C SER A 133 0.61 0.33 -0.23
N THR A 134 -0.28 0.19 0.75
CA THR A 134 -0.76 1.32 1.57
C THR A 134 0.33 1.84 2.49
N ILE A 135 1.12 0.96 3.13
CA ILE A 135 2.27 1.35 3.97
C ILE A 135 3.33 2.05 3.11
N ALA A 136 3.66 1.49 1.94
CA ALA A 136 4.61 2.10 1.02
C ALA A 136 4.17 3.51 0.59
N LEU A 137 2.90 3.69 0.22
CA LEU A 137 2.35 5.01 -0.09
C LEU A 137 2.36 5.96 1.11
N ALA A 138 2.03 5.46 2.31
CA ALA A 138 2.03 6.24 3.55
C ALA A 138 3.43 6.74 3.94
N SER A 139 4.49 6.02 3.53
CA SER A 139 5.88 6.42 3.81
C SER A 139 6.24 7.79 3.26
N ALA A 140 5.59 8.22 2.16
CA ALA A 140 5.75 9.55 1.58
C ALA A 140 5.42 10.70 2.56
N LEU A 141 4.64 10.42 3.61
CA LEU A 141 4.18 11.41 4.59
C LEU A 141 4.97 11.37 5.91
N HIS A 142 6.06 10.58 6.02
CA HIS A 142 6.81 10.44 7.26
C HIS A 142 7.25 11.77 7.87
N ASP A 143 7.65 12.69 7.03
CA ASP A 143 8.21 14.00 7.37
C ASP A 143 7.21 15.16 7.29
N ILE A 144 5.91 14.90 7.16
CA ILE A 144 4.89 15.96 6.95
C ILE A 144 4.92 17.05 8.05
N GLY A 145 5.30 16.70 9.26
CA GLY A 145 5.43 17.65 10.38
C GLY A 145 6.54 18.66 10.22
N LYS A 146 7.50 18.46 9.33
CA LYS A 146 8.54 19.46 9.01
C LYS A 146 7.94 20.75 8.47
N MET A 147 6.68 20.74 7.99
CA MET A 147 5.96 21.95 7.60
C MET A 147 5.85 22.99 8.72
N SER A 148 5.88 22.55 9.97
CA SER A 148 5.76 23.44 11.14
C SER A 148 7.10 23.82 11.77
N ILE A 149 8.21 23.32 11.24
CA ILE A 149 9.55 23.67 11.71
C ILE A 149 10.00 24.98 11.07
N ASP A 150 10.58 25.89 11.87
CA ASP A 150 11.11 27.16 11.38
C ASP A 150 12.24 26.93 10.36
N ASP A 151 12.25 27.71 9.27
CA ASP A 151 13.24 27.59 8.20
C ASP A 151 14.67 27.83 8.68
N ALA A 152 14.86 28.65 9.71
CA ALA A 152 16.17 28.90 10.31
C ALA A 152 16.76 27.63 10.98
N ILE A 153 15.90 26.70 11.41
CA ILE A 153 16.31 25.41 11.98
C ILE A 153 16.33 24.36 10.87
N LEU A 154 15.29 24.29 10.07
CA LEU A 154 15.11 23.28 9.03
C LEU A 154 16.24 23.31 8.00
N ASN A 155 16.59 24.52 7.53
CA ASN A 155 17.57 24.76 6.47
C ASN A 155 18.89 25.33 7.01
N LYS A 156 19.19 25.12 8.30
CA LYS A 156 20.41 25.64 8.92
C LYS A 156 21.66 25.09 8.23
N PRO A 157 22.58 25.96 7.74
CA PRO A 157 23.82 25.53 7.15
C PRO A 157 24.80 25.05 8.25
N GLY A 158 24.68 23.83 8.73
CA GLY A 158 25.54 23.25 9.76
C GLY A 158 24.80 22.34 10.74
N ARG A 159 25.49 21.99 11.83
CA ARG A 159 24.89 21.14 12.87
C ARG A 159 23.90 21.94 13.72
N LEU A 160 22.78 21.30 14.05
CA LEU A 160 21.82 21.84 15.00
C LEU A 160 22.42 21.87 16.41
N THR A 161 22.08 22.89 17.20
CA THR A 161 22.37 22.85 18.65
C THR A 161 21.47 21.82 19.32
N PRO A 162 21.77 21.42 20.58
CA PRO A 162 20.88 20.50 21.30
C PRO A 162 19.43 21.01 21.38
N GLU A 163 19.24 22.31 21.62
CA GLU A 163 17.92 22.95 21.71
C GLU A 163 17.19 22.95 20.35
N GLU A 164 17.89 23.28 19.26
CA GLU A 164 17.35 23.22 17.91
C GLU A 164 17.01 21.78 17.50
N PHE A 165 17.80 20.81 17.95
CA PHE A 165 17.53 19.39 17.71
C PHE A 165 16.26 18.93 18.44
N GLU A 166 16.01 19.41 19.67
CA GLU A 166 14.75 19.14 20.37
C GLU A 166 13.54 19.71 19.60
N ILE A 167 13.68 20.92 19.03
CA ILE A 167 12.65 21.49 18.15
C ILE A 167 12.49 20.62 16.88
N MET A 168 13.58 20.23 16.23
CA MET A 168 13.52 19.37 15.06
C MET A 168 12.78 18.06 15.32
N LYS A 169 13.01 17.41 16.48
CA LYS A 169 12.30 16.17 16.84
C LYS A 169 10.77 16.30 16.89
N THR A 170 10.27 17.51 17.13
CA THR A 170 8.82 17.73 17.23
C THR A 170 8.09 17.49 15.90
N HIS A 171 8.80 17.45 14.75
CA HIS A 171 8.13 17.12 13.46
C HIS A 171 7.39 15.80 13.53
N THR A 172 7.88 14.82 14.30
CA THR A 172 7.23 13.51 14.43
C THR A 172 5.87 13.60 15.12
N THR A 173 5.77 14.32 16.22
CA THR A 173 4.52 14.51 16.96
C THR A 173 3.58 15.44 16.23
N ILE A 174 4.08 16.55 15.71
CA ILE A 174 3.27 17.50 14.94
C ILE A 174 2.71 16.83 13.67
N GLY A 175 3.54 16.07 12.92
CA GLY A 175 3.08 15.35 11.73
C GLY A 175 2.00 14.32 12.06
N ALA A 176 2.20 13.56 13.14
CA ALA A 176 1.20 12.61 13.62
C ALA A 176 -0.12 13.31 14.00
N ASP A 177 -0.06 14.41 14.73
CA ASP A 177 -1.24 15.19 15.14
C ASP A 177 -1.98 15.79 13.93
N MET A 178 -1.25 16.30 12.93
CA MET A 178 -1.83 16.76 11.66
C MET A 178 -2.58 15.66 10.93
N LEU A 179 -1.98 14.48 10.82
CA LEU A 179 -2.60 13.32 10.16
C LEU A 179 -3.82 12.82 10.94
N LEU A 180 -3.78 12.82 12.26
CA LEU A 180 -4.91 12.47 13.12
C LEU A 180 -6.07 13.44 12.93
N GLU A 181 -5.81 14.74 12.89
CA GLU A 181 -6.84 15.77 12.67
C GLU A 181 -7.50 15.63 11.30
N LEU A 182 -6.69 15.49 10.23
CA LEU A 182 -7.20 15.25 8.88
C LEU A 182 -7.97 13.93 8.79
N GLY A 183 -7.55 12.92 9.54
CA GLY A 183 -8.17 11.59 9.60
C GLY A 183 -9.50 11.55 10.34
N ARG A 184 -9.87 12.56 11.15
CA ARG A 184 -11.13 12.56 11.94
C ARG A 184 -12.38 12.37 11.08
N HIS A 185 -12.35 12.83 9.83
CA HIS A 185 -13.45 12.66 8.88
C HIS A 185 -13.35 11.37 8.05
N HIS A 186 -12.30 10.55 8.28
CA HIS A 186 -11.96 9.34 7.51
C HIS A 186 -11.64 8.16 8.44
N VAL A 187 -12.44 7.98 9.47
CA VAL A 187 -12.28 6.91 10.48
C VAL A 187 -12.20 5.54 9.79
N GLY A 188 -11.18 4.75 10.14
CA GLY A 188 -10.93 3.42 9.55
C GLY A 188 -10.24 3.46 8.19
N ASN A 189 -9.65 4.59 7.80
CA ASN A 189 -8.82 4.67 6.60
C ASN A 189 -7.40 4.20 6.92
N ALA A 190 -7.03 3.02 6.43
CA ALA A 190 -5.74 2.39 6.66
C ALA A 190 -4.55 3.29 6.27
N LEU A 191 -4.67 4.08 5.19
CA LEU A 191 -3.62 5.02 4.78
C LEU A 191 -3.32 6.06 5.87
N VAL A 192 -4.36 6.63 6.49
CA VAL A 192 -4.18 7.62 7.57
C VAL A 192 -3.58 6.98 8.81
N GLU A 193 -4.01 5.76 9.14
CA GLU A 193 -3.49 5.02 10.30
C GLU A 193 -2.02 4.69 10.12
N TYR A 194 -1.61 4.18 8.95
CA TYR A 194 -0.20 3.91 8.66
C TYR A 194 0.63 5.20 8.57
N ALA A 195 0.11 6.25 7.93
CA ALA A 195 0.80 7.54 7.86
C ALA A 195 1.03 8.14 9.26
N TYR A 196 0.03 8.06 10.15
CA TYR A 196 0.17 8.46 11.55
C TYR A 196 1.28 7.67 12.26
N GLN A 197 1.25 6.34 12.17
CA GLN A 197 2.26 5.48 12.79
C GLN A 197 3.66 5.80 12.27
N ILE A 198 3.80 5.97 10.98
CA ILE A 198 5.06 6.28 10.32
C ILE A 198 5.56 7.66 10.75
N ALA A 199 4.74 8.71 10.60
CA ALA A 199 5.12 10.07 10.98
C ALA A 199 5.57 10.16 12.44
N ARG A 200 4.88 9.46 13.35
CA ARG A 200 5.19 9.51 14.78
C ARG A 200 6.45 8.74 15.14
N TRP A 201 6.67 7.54 14.54
CA TRP A 201 7.67 6.59 15.05
C TRP A 201 8.77 6.18 14.07
N HIS A 202 8.90 6.79 12.89
CA HIS A 202 9.99 6.45 11.96
C HIS A 202 11.39 6.76 12.51
N HIS A 203 11.50 7.55 13.56
CA HIS A 203 12.72 7.75 14.35
C HIS A 203 12.76 6.88 15.62
N GLY A 204 11.87 5.90 15.75
CA GLY A 204 11.95 4.87 16.77
C GLY A 204 13.20 4.00 16.58
N ARG A 205 13.82 3.58 17.70
CA ARG A 205 14.98 2.71 17.66
C ARG A 205 14.68 1.41 18.39
N TRP A 206 15.14 0.32 17.83
CA TRP A 206 14.90 -1.01 18.41
C TRP A 206 15.35 -1.13 19.88
N ASP A 207 16.41 -0.40 20.26
CA ASP A 207 16.94 -0.33 21.63
C ASP A 207 16.15 0.56 22.59
N GLY A 208 15.11 1.26 22.10
CA GLY A 208 14.28 2.18 22.89
C GLY A 208 14.89 3.58 23.08
N LYS A 209 16.02 3.90 22.45
CA LYS A 209 16.66 5.22 22.52
C LYS A 209 16.19 6.19 21.44
N GLY A 210 15.16 5.79 20.66
CA GLY A 210 14.54 6.64 19.67
C GLY A 210 13.54 7.63 20.25
N TYR A 211 12.95 8.44 19.42
CA TYR A 211 11.94 9.43 19.79
C TYR A 211 10.69 9.27 18.94
N PRO A 212 9.53 9.84 19.34
CA PRO A 212 9.29 10.71 20.51
C PRO A 212 9.06 9.92 21.81
N ASP A 213 8.52 8.69 21.75
CA ASP A 213 7.93 7.98 22.88
C ASP A 213 8.89 6.94 23.51
N GLY A 214 10.09 6.75 22.99
CA GLY A 214 11.05 5.78 23.49
C GLY A 214 10.60 4.32 23.39
N LEU A 215 9.73 3.99 22.43
CA LEU A 215 9.26 2.63 22.20
C LEU A 215 10.42 1.69 21.86
N LYS A 216 10.31 0.43 22.31
CA LYS A 216 11.37 -0.58 22.16
C LYS A 216 10.86 -1.83 21.45
N GLY A 217 11.67 -2.36 20.55
CA GLY A 217 11.38 -3.63 19.87
C GLY A 217 10.02 -3.60 19.16
N ASN A 218 9.22 -4.63 19.37
CA ASN A 218 7.89 -4.78 18.75
C ASN A 218 6.82 -3.78 19.25
N GLN A 219 7.14 -2.91 20.21
CA GLN A 219 6.25 -1.79 20.55
C GLN A 219 6.19 -0.75 19.44
N ILE A 220 7.24 -0.65 18.62
CA ILE A 220 7.26 0.22 17.44
C ILE A 220 6.40 -0.45 16.36
N PRO A 221 5.40 0.25 15.78
CA PRO A 221 4.62 -0.29 14.69
C PRO A 221 5.50 -0.72 13.51
N ILE A 222 5.18 -1.87 12.90
CA ILE A 222 6.02 -2.44 11.83
C ILE A 222 6.19 -1.48 10.64
N ALA A 223 5.16 -0.73 10.27
CA ALA A 223 5.24 0.29 9.23
C ALA A 223 6.32 1.34 9.53
N ALA A 224 6.39 1.82 10.77
CA ALA A 224 7.41 2.77 11.20
C ALA A 224 8.82 2.15 11.23
N GLN A 225 8.94 0.87 11.63
CA GLN A 225 10.23 0.17 11.64
C GLN A 225 10.82 0.05 10.23
N VAL A 226 9.99 -0.32 9.25
CA VAL A 226 10.42 -0.48 7.84
C VAL A 226 10.84 0.87 7.25
N VAL A 227 10.02 1.90 7.45
CA VAL A 227 10.33 3.26 6.94
C VAL A 227 11.57 3.84 7.60
N SER A 228 11.82 3.54 8.89
CA SER A 228 13.04 3.96 9.59
C SER A 228 14.32 3.43 8.91
N VAL A 229 14.31 2.18 8.44
CA VAL A 229 15.43 1.60 7.70
C VAL A 229 15.57 2.24 6.32
N ALA A 230 14.45 2.42 5.61
CA ALA A 230 14.41 3.01 4.29
C ALA A 230 14.92 4.47 4.30
N ASP A 231 14.45 5.29 5.26
CA ASP A 231 14.86 6.68 5.41
C ASP A 231 16.37 6.80 5.71
N VAL A 232 16.86 6.02 6.66
CA VAL A 232 18.30 6.03 7.01
C VAL A 232 19.15 5.60 5.82
N TYR A 233 18.75 4.58 5.08
CA TYR A 233 19.49 4.13 3.90
C TYR A 233 19.52 5.22 2.83
N ASP A 234 18.36 5.82 2.49
CA ASP A 234 18.32 6.91 1.51
C ASP A 234 19.11 8.14 1.98
N ALA A 235 19.03 8.49 3.28
CA ALA A 235 19.80 9.58 3.86
C ALA A 235 21.33 9.37 3.76
N LEU A 236 21.81 8.14 3.72
CA LEU A 236 23.23 7.82 3.54
C LEU A 236 23.64 7.84 2.08
N THR A 237 22.81 7.31 1.18
CA THR A 237 23.14 7.07 -0.23
C THR A 237 22.75 8.22 -1.16
N SER A 238 21.90 9.15 -0.71
CA SER A 238 21.52 10.32 -1.47
C SER A 238 22.48 11.50 -1.26
N VAL A 239 22.72 12.29 -2.33
CA VAL A 239 23.49 13.54 -2.24
C VAL A 239 22.63 14.58 -1.53
N ARG A 240 23.15 15.15 -0.43
CA ARG A 240 22.53 16.27 0.30
C ARG A 240 23.41 17.51 0.19
N VAL A 241 22.83 18.69 0.40
CA VAL A 241 23.52 19.99 0.26
C VAL A 241 24.87 20.05 1.00
N TYR A 242 25.00 19.30 2.10
CA TYR A 242 26.18 19.33 2.97
C TYR A 242 26.96 18.00 3.00
N LYS A 243 26.55 16.96 2.20
CA LYS A 243 27.16 15.64 2.26
C LYS A 243 27.07 14.96 0.91
N GLY A 244 28.23 14.46 0.40
CA GLY A 244 28.25 13.54 -0.74
C GLY A 244 27.56 12.22 -0.40
N ALA A 245 27.08 11.51 -1.41
CA ALA A 245 26.52 10.16 -1.27
C ALA A 245 27.61 9.21 -0.73
N ILE A 246 27.24 8.37 0.22
CA ILE A 246 28.06 7.25 0.70
C ILE A 246 27.86 6.08 -0.27
N PRO A 247 28.90 5.35 -0.66
CA PRO A 247 28.76 4.14 -1.47
C PRO A 247 27.83 3.13 -0.81
N HIS A 248 27.10 2.37 -1.65
CA HIS A 248 26.08 1.42 -1.21
C HIS A 248 26.59 0.45 -0.12
N GLU A 249 27.72 -0.22 -0.37
CA GLU A 249 28.28 -1.22 0.54
C GLU A 249 28.67 -0.59 1.89
N GLU A 250 29.20 0.65 1.86
CA GLU A 250 29.57 1.36 3.06
C GLU A 250 28.33 1.78 3.87
N ALA A 251 27.26 2.25 3.20
CA ALA A 251 26.01 2.60 3.83
C ALA A 251 25.36 1.39 4.53
N ILE A 252 25.29 0.25 3.86
CA ILE A 252 24.81 -1.01 4.45
C ILE A 252 25.65 -1.37 5.69
N GLN A 253 26.95 -1.35 5.59
CA GLN A 253 27.82 -1.68 6.72
C GLN A 253 27.63 -0.73 7.90
N MET A 254 27.42 0.56 7.66
CA MET A 254 27.13 1.54 8.73
C MET A 254 25.80 1.24 9.44
N ILE A 255 24.78 0.80 8.69
CA ILE A 255 23.49 0.43 9.28
C ILE A 255 23.64 -0.84 10.14
N LEU A 256 24.31 -1.86 9.63
CA LEU A 256 24.57 -3.12 10.34
C LEU A 256 25.41 -2.91 11.62
N ASP A 257 26.42 -2.04 11.56
CA ASP A 257 27.26 -1.67 12.70
C ASP A 257 26.49 -0.82 13.77
N GLY A 258 25.25 -0.46 13.51
CA GLY A 258 24.45 0.37 14.41
C GLY A 258 24.91 1.84 14.49
N LYS A 259 25.74 2.32 13.55
CA LYS A 259 26.25 3.72 13.54
C LYS A 259 25.14 4.73 13.31
N CYS A 260 24.04 4.31 12.69
CA CYS A 260 22.88 5.16 12.37
C CYS A 260 21.66 4.88 13.24
N GLY A 261 21.76 4.01 14.22
CA GLY A 261 20.68 3.57 15.09
C GLY A 261 20.64 2.05 15.20
N THR A 262 19.73 1.55 16.02
CA THR A 262 19.50 0.11 16.20
C THR A 262 18.15 -0.23 15.58
N PHE A 263 18.14 -1.19 14.66
CA PHE A 263 16.97 -1.60 13.88
C PHE A 263 16.56 -3.03 14.26
N ASN A 264 15.37 -3.44 13.81
CA ASN A 264 14.89 -4.81 13.92
C ASN A 264 15.83 -5.75 13.15
N PRO A 265 16.40 -6.79 13.81
CA PRO A 265 17.33 -7.72 13.15
C PRO A 265 16.75 -8.35 11.88
N LEU A 266 15.46 -8.69 11.87
CA LEU A 266 14.80 -9.26 10.69
C LEU A 266 14.77 -8.28 9.51
N LEU A 267 14.61 -6.97 9.77
CA LEU A 267 14.68 -5.94 8.72
C LEU A 267 16.10 -5.72 8.21
N LEU A 268 17.12 -5.91 9.05
CA LEU A 268 18.51 -5.89 8.61
C LEU A 268 18.82 -7.06 7.67
N ASP A 269 18.28 -8.25 7.97
CA ASP A 269 18.40 -9.42 7.08
C ASP A 269 17.66 -9.17 5.76
N CYS A 270 16.47 -8.54 5.79
CA CYS A 270 15.75 -8.15 4.58
C CYS A 270 16.54 -7.11 3.76
N LEU A 271 17.14 -6.12 4.43
CA LEU A 271 17.94 -5.10 3.74
C LEU A 271 19.13 -5.71 2.98
N LEU A 272 19.77 -6.74 3.55
CA LEU A 272 20.85 -7.49 2.88
C LEU A 272 20.36 -8.29 1.68
N GLU A 273 19.12 -8.78 1.70
CA GLU A 273 18.57 -9.58 0.60
C GLU A 273 18.09 -8.71 -0.58
N VAL A 274 17.51 -7.54 -0.30
CA VAL A 274 16.95 -6.67 -1.36
C VAL A 274 17.98 -5.74 -2.00
N GLN A 275 19.25 -5.83 -1.61
CA GLN A 275 20.33 -4.98 -2.15
C GLN A 275 20.80 -5.41 -3.55
N ASP A 276 20.53 -6.65 -3.96
CA ASP A 276 20.85 -7.24 -5.27
C ASP A 276 19.74 -6.92 -6.31
#